data_1f136ed0b0510f9f54efc14f59650745
#
_entry.id   1f136ed0b0510f9f54efc14f59650745
#
_cell.length_a   1.000
_cell.length_b   1.000
_cell.length_c   1.000
_cell.angle_alpha   90.00
_cell.angle_beta   90.00
_cell.angle_gamma   90.00
#
_symmetry.space_group_name_H-M   'P 1'
#
loop_
_entity.id
_entity.type
_entity.pdbx_description
1 polymer ?
#
loop_
_entity_poly.entity_id
_entity_poly.type
_entity_poly.pdbx_seq_one_letter_code
_entity_poly.pdbx_strand_id
1 'polypeptide(L)'
;MAITVNSKKKQVKKTFQELINDLMTSSSEKVRYNAARVLGEMGDSKAVEPLIDVLKNDKNGSVRLYAARALGELGDTKATEHLIESLREDRNVDVRVRAARALGRLGGAIVVEPLVESLNDENPQVCITATDALIEIGDVATDALIESLDHEKVNVRCDATRALGEIGSKKAVDKIILALKDEWVNVRIYAVTSLGKLNDQKAVPALIEVMQNTSENELVRAGAAAALGVLRDQRALMPLRELIMNAEELGELEDTALKSFKKIMAANWEAMQQQNTQTIKKPSFF
;
A
#
# COMPACT_ATOMS: atom_id res chain seq x y z
N MET A 1 40.99 -17.61 -37.29
CA MET A 1 40.16 -16.40 -37.00
C MET A 1 38.72 -16.77 -37.22
N ALA A 2 37.99 -16.96 -36.10
CA ALA A 2 36.57 -17.31 -36.14
C ALA A 2 35.76 -16.01 -36.09
N ILE A 3 35.03 -15.75 -37.16
CA ILE A 3 34.11 -14.60 -37.23
C ILE A 3 32.81 -15.04 -36.59
N THR A 4 32.52 -14.50 -35.38
CA THR A 4 31.24 -14.71 -34.72
C THR A 4 30.17 -13.89 -35.43
N VAL A 5 29.32 -14.56 -36.23
CA VAL A 5 28.17 -13.91 -36.86
C VAL A 5 27.08 -13.76 -35.81
N ASN A 6 26.96 -12.55 -35.32
CA ASN A 6 25.89 -12.14 -34.42
C ASN A 6 24.61 -11.94 -35.25
N SER A 7 23.76 -12.97 -35.32
CA SER A 7 22.49 -12.90 -36.02
C SER A 7 21.48 -12.08 -35.19
N LYS A 8 21.53 -10.76 -35.36
CA LYS A 8 20.40 -9.88 -34.98
C LYS A 8 19.20 -10.30 -35.83
N LYS A 9 18.30 -11.11 -35.26
CA LYS A 9 16.94 -11.28 -35.80
C LYS A 9 16.34 -9.89 -35.94
N LYS A 10 16.14 -9.42 -37.18
CA LYS A 10 15.33 -8.24 -37.48
C LYS A 10 13.95 -8.51 -36.86
N GLN A 11 13.64 -7.86 -35.74
CA GLN A 11 12.27 -7.78 -35.24
C GLN A 11 11.49 -7.00 -36.33
N VAL A 12 10.69 -7.70 -37.10
CA VAL A 12 9.73 -7.06 -38.02
C VAL A 12 8.71 -6.37 -37.06
N LYS A 13 8.72 -5.05 -37.06
CA LYS A 13 7.70 -4.27 -36.32
C LYS A 13 6.36 -4.48 -37.02
N LYS A 14 5.46 -5.22 -36.37
CA LYS A 14 4.08 -5.40 -36.85
C LYS A 14 3.32 -4.07 -36.75
N THR A 15 2.46 -3.85 -37.72
CA THR A 15 1.52 -2.72 -37.71
C THR A 15 0.43 -2.95 -36.65
N PHE A 16 -0.27 -1.89 -36.25
CA PHE A 16 -1.42 -1.97 -35.35
C PHE A 16 -2.44 -3.00 -35.84
N GLN A 17 -2.80 -2.95 -37.14
CA GLN A 17 -3.81 -3.83 -37.72
C GLN A 17 -3.37 -5.31 -37.73
N GLU A 18 -2.10 -5.58 -37.97
CA GLU A 18 -1.55 -6.96 -37.88
C GLU A 18 -1.60 -7.48 -36.46
N LEU A 19 -1.33 -6.62 -35.46
CA LEU A 19 -1.42 -6.99 -34.04
C LEU A 19 -2.87 -7.26 -33.60
N ILE A 20 -3.83 -6.45 -34.04
CA ILE A 20 -5.25 -6.72 -33.79
C ILE A 20 -5.68 -8.05 -34.43
N ASN A 21 -5.26 -8.32 -35.66
CA ASN A 21 -5.54 -9.60 -36.31
C ASN A 21 -4.92 -10.78 -35.56
N ASP A 22 -3.65 -10.67 -35.13
CA ASP A 22 -2.97 -11.68 -34.32
C ASP A 22 -3.69 -11.92 -32.99
N LEU A 23 -4.11 -10.86 -32.31
CA LEU A 23 -4.84 -10.91 -31.05
C LEU A 23 -6.15 -11.69 -31.18
N MET A 24 -6.93 -11.38 -32.22
CA MET A 24 -8.31 -11.86 -32.37
C MET A 24 -8.39 -13.24 -33.03
N THR A 25 -7.47 -13.57 -33.94
CA THR A 25 -7.65 -14.73 -34.83
C THR A 25 -6.59 -15.82 -34.69
N SER A 26 -5.43 -15.54 -34.08
CA SER A 26 -4.35 -16.51 -33.99
C SER A 26 -4.72 -17.74 -33.17
N SER A 27 -4.52 -18.94 -33.66
CA SER A 27 -4.68 -20.18 -32.89
C SER A 27 -3.61 -20.33 -31.80
N SER A 28 -2.45 -19.66 -31.95
CA SER A 28 -1.35 -19.68 -30.96
C SER A 28 -1.57 -18.68 -29.84
N GLU A 29 -1.75 -19.18 -28.62
CA GLU A 29 -1.83 -18.35 -27.43
C GLU A 29 -0.62 -17.41 -27.26
N LYS A 30 0.58 -17.91 -27.64
CA LYS A 30 1.81 -17.14 -27.60
C LYS A 30 1.75 -15.91 -28.51
N VAL A 31 1.14 -16.04 -29.68
CA VAL A 31 0.94 -14.91 -30.60
C VAL A 31 -0.06 -13.94 -30.02
N ARG A 32 -1.20 -14.44 -29.50
CA ARG A 32 -2.25 -13.59 -28.92
C ARG A 32 -1.76 -12.79 -27.72
N TYR A 33 -1.08 -13.44 -26.73
CA TYR A 33 -0.62 -12.68 -25.55
C TYR A 33 0.50 -11.68 -25.89
N ASN A 34 1.37 -12.00 -26.86
CA ASN A 34 2.38 -11.03 -27.33
C ASN A 34 1.72 -9.85 -28.06
N ALA A 35 0.67 -10.09 -28.83
CA ALA A 35 -0.11 -9.02 -29.48
C ALA A 35 -0.75 -8.11 -28.43
N ALA A 36 -1.40 -8.68 -27.39
CA ALA A 36 -1.99 -7.91 -26.29
C ALA A 36 -0.93 -7.02 -25.60
N ARG A 37 0.25 -7.60 -25.29
CA ARG A 37 1.36 -6.86 -24.66
C ARG A 37 1.82 -5.69 -25.51
N VAL A 38 2.07 -5.91 -26.80
CA VAL A 38 2.58 -4.88 -27.72
C VAL A 38 1.53 -3.78 -27.94
N LEU A 39 0.25 -4.14 -28.02
CA LEU A 39 -0.84 -3.18 -28.16
C LEU A 39 -0.93 -2.25 -26.94
N GLY A 40 -0.74 -2.78 -25.73
CA GLY A 40 -0.63 -1.96 -24.52
C GLY A 40 0.56 -0.99 -24.56
N GLU A 41 1.75 -1.51 -24.95
CA GLU A 41 2.96 -0.70 -25.09
C GLU A 41 2.85 0.39 -26.18
N MET A 42 2.03 0.18 -27.22
CA MET A 42 1.78 1.18 -28.28
C MET A 42 0.94 2.37 -27.79
N GLY A 43 0.11 2.19 -26.79
CA GLY A 43 -0.71 3.26 -26.21
C GLY A 43 -1.87 3.77 -27.10
N ASP A 44 -2.24 3.03 -28.17
CA ASP A 44 -3.35 3.43 -29.05
C ASP A 44 -4.68 2.99 -28.44
N SER A 45 -5.54 3.96 -28.09
CA SER A 45 -6.86 3.71 -27.48
C SER A 45 -7.80 2.85 -28.35
N LYS A 46 -7.56 2.72 -29.64
CA LYS A 46 -8.29 1.79 -30.50
C LYS A 46 -8.10 0.32 -30.12
N ALA A 47 -7.08 -0.02 -29.31
CA ALA A 47 -6.87 -1.36 -28.82
C ALA A 47 -7.79 -1.74 -27.64
N VAL A 48 -8.46 -0.78 -27.01
CA VAL A 48 -9.26 -0.98 -25.79
C VAL A 48 -10.37 -2.01 -26.01
N GLU A 49 -11.22 -1.81 -27.00
CA GLU A 49 -12.34 -2.73 -27.27
C GLU A 49 -11.88 -4.16 -27.63
N PRO A 50 -10.89 -4.36 -28.54
CA PRO A 50 -10.35 -5.70 -28.78
C PRO A 50 -9.72 -6.36 -27.55
N LEU A 51 -9.05 -5.58 -26.68
CA LEU A 51 -8.46 -6.11 -25.45
C LEU A 51 -9.53 -6.48 -24.41
N ILE A 52 -10.64 -5.71 -24.32
CA ILE A 52 -11.80 -6.06 -23.49
C ILE A 52 -12.41 -7.37 -23.95
N ASP A 53 -12.63 -7.55 -25.28
CA ASP A 53 -13.17 -8.79 -25.80
C ASP A 53 -12.29 -10.01 -25.44
N VAL A 54 -10.98 -9.87 -25.60
CA VAL A 54 -10.01 -10.91 -25.23
C VAL A 54 -9.96 -11.16 -23.71
N LEU A 55 -10.02 -10.12 -22.89
CA LEU A 55 -10.08 -10.25 -21.43
C LEU A 55 -11.27 -11.10 -21.01
N LYS A 56 -12.43 -10.92 -21.63
CA LYS A 56 -13.66 -11.65 -21.33
C LYS A 56 -13.67 -13.08 -21.89
N ASN A 57 -13.23 -13.25 -23.12
CA ASN A 57 -13.57 -14.42 -23.91
C ASN A 57 -12.40 -15.38 -24.19
N ASP A 58 -11.12 -14.98 -24.03
CA ASP A 58 -10.01 -15.87 -24.33
C ASP A 58 -9.94 -17.01 -23.31
N LYS A 59 -9.88 -18.23 -23.82
CA LYS A 59 -9.78 -19.45 -23.00
C LYS A 59 -8.49 -19.56 -22.21
N ASN A 60 -7.43 -18.91 -22.66
CA ASN A 60 -6.11 -19.01 -22.06
C ASN A 60 -5.88 -17.86 -21.04
N GLY A 61 -5.61 -18.22 -19.78
CA GLY A 61 -5.37 -17.27 -18.69
C GLY A 61 -4.21 -16.30 -18.95
N SER A 62 -3.14 -16.75 -19.63
CA SER A 62 -2.02 -15.85 -19.97
C SER A 62 -2.42 -14.77 -20.97
N VAL A 63 -3.32 -15.08 -21.92
CA VAL A 63 -3.82 -14.09 -22.86
C VAL A 63 -4.68 -13.06 -22.14
N ARG A 64 -5.62 -13.50 -21.27
CA ARG A 64 -6.43 -12.61 -20.44
C ARG A 64 -5.57 -11.74 -19.50
N LEU A 65 -4.51 -12.33 -18.91
CA LEU A 65 -3.55 -11.60 -18.06
C LEU A 65 -2.91 -10.42 -18.80
N TYR A 66 -2.41 -10.68 -20.02
CA TYR A 66 -1.77 -9.62 -20.81
C TYR A 66 -2.78 -8.61 -21.34
N ALA A 67 -4.04 -9.01 -21.60
CA ALA A 67 -5.12 -8.09 -21.91
C ALA A 67 -5.44 -7.16 -20.72
N ALA A 68 -5.59 -7.71 -19.50
CA ALA A 68 -5.79 -6.90 -18.28
C ALA A 68 -4.64 -5.91 -18.05
N ARG A 69 -3.40 -6.38 -18.24
CA ARG A 69 -2.21 -5.51 -18.14
C ARG A 69 -2.25 -4.37 -19.15
N ALA A 70 -2.51 -4.69 -20.42
CA ALA A 70 -2.55 -3.73 -21.51
C ALA A 70 -3.65 -2.67 -21.29
N LEU A 71 -4.82 -3.09 -20.81
CA LEU A 71 -5.92 -2.17 -20.46
C LEU A 71 -5.53 -1.21 -19.34
N GLY A 72 -4.81 -1.70 -18.32
CA GLY A 72 -4.27 -0.83 -17.27
C GLY A 72 -3.16 0.11 -17.75
N GLU A 73 -2.39 -0.27 -18.78
CA GLU A 73 -1.36 0.59 -19.40
C GLU A 73 -2.01 1.67 -20.30
N LEU A 74 -3.10 1.32 -20.99
CA LEU A 74 -3.87 2.27 -21.82
C LEU A 74 -4.64 3.30 -20.99
N GLY A 75 -5.06 2.97 -19.77
CA GLY A 75 -5.71 3.90 -18.85
C GLY A 75 -7.11 4.36 -19.25
N ASP A 76 -7.80 3.65 -20.18
CA ASP A 76 -9.15 4.00 -20.62
C ASP A 76 -10.20 3.44 -19.63
N THR A 77 -11.01 4.32 -19.10
CA THR A 77 -12.06 3.99 -18.11
C THR A 77 -13.14 3.04 -18.64
N LYS A 78 -13.29 2.86 -19.95
CA LYS A 78 -14.16 1.85 -20.53
C LYS A 78 -13.82 0.42 -20.07
N ALA A 79 -12.56 0.18 -19.72
CA ALA A 79 -12.12 -1.13 -19.23
C ALA A 79 -12.53 -1.40 -17.77
N THR A 80 -12.95 -0.40 -17.00
CA THR A 80 -13.11 -0.49 -15.55
C THR A 80 -14.06 -1.62 -15.14
N GLU A 81 -15.27 -1.66 -15.67
CA GLU A 81 -16.27 -2.69 -15.32
C GLU A 81 -15.77 -4.10 -15.65
N HIS A 82 -15.09 -4.28 -16.79
CA HIS A 82 -14.57 -5.57 -17.22
C HIS A 82 -13.36 -6.04 -16.40
N LEU A 83 -12.56 -5.10 -15.92
CA LEU A 83 -11.47 -5.39 -14.98
C LEU A 83 -12.02 -5.74 -13.59
N ILE A 84 -13.12 -5.09 -13.14
CA ILE A 84 -13.82 -5.45 -11.90
C ILE A 84 -14.38 -6.88 -12.00
N GLU A 85 -15.05 -7.24 -13.11
CA GLU A 85 -15.53 -8.60 -13.37
C GLU A 85 -14.38 -9.61 -13.32
N SER A 86 -13.25 -9.31 -14.00
CA SER A 86 -12.07 -10.17 -13.96
C SER A 86 -11.43 -10.29 -12.58
N LEU A 87 -11.44 -9.24 -11.77
CA LEU A 87 -10.93 -9.25 -10.41
C LEU A 87 -11.77 -10.19 -9.52
N ARG A 88 -13.09 -10.15 -9.66
CA ARG A 88 -14.01 -10.95 -8.85
C ARG A 88 -14.07 -12.40 -9.28
N GLU A 89 -14.04 -12.67 -10.58
CA GLU A 89 -14.53 -13.96 -11.13
C GLU A 89 -13.49 -14.76 -11.90
N ASP A 90 -12.34 -14.17 -12.29
CA ASP A 90 -11.39 -14.95 -13.11
C ASP A 90 -10.76 -16.08 -12.28
N ARG A 91 -10.89 -17.30 -12.77
CA ARG A 91 -10.33 -18.52 -12.15
C ARG A 91 -8.80 -18.51 -12.05
N ASN A 92 -8.12 -17.69 -12.88
CA ASN A 92 -6.68 -17.57 -12.89
C ASN A 92 -6.26 -16.43 -11.95
N VAL A 93 -5.55 -16.78 -10.90
CA VAL A 93 -5.04 -15.83 -9.89
C VAL A 93 -4.25 -14.68 -10.52
N ASP A 94 -3.39 -14.98 -11.50
CA ASP A 94 -2.56 -13.96 -12.15
C ASP A 94 -3.40 -12.93 -12.91
N VAL A 95 -4.56 -13.33 -13.43
CA VAL A 95 -5.53 -12.39 -14.05
C VAL A 95 -6.13 -11.50 -13.00
N ARG A 96 -6.59 -12.06 -11.86
CA ARG A 96 -7.11 -11.27 -10.73
C ARG A 96 -6.08 -10.26 -10.23
N VAL A 97 -4.83 -10.68 -10.04
CA VAL A 97 -3.70 -9.80 -9.67
C VAL A 97 -3.50 -8.66 -10.68
N ARG A 98 -3.55 -8.96 -11.97
CA ARG A 98 -3.39 -7.93 -13.01
C ARG A 98 -4.57 -6.99 -13.08
N ALA A 99 -5.79 -7.49 -12.89
CA ALA A 99 -7.00 -6.68 -12.80
C ALA A 99 -6.95 -5.73 -11.61
N ALA A 100 -6.58 -6.20 -10.40
CA ALA A 100 -6.41 -5.34 -9.22
C ALA A 100 -5.42 -4.20 -9.49
N ARG A 101 -4.26 -4.52 -10.07
CA ARG A 101 -3.24 -3.52 -10.42
C ARG A 101 -3.70 -2.53 -11.48
N ALA A 102 -4.44 -3.01 -12.49
CA ALA A 102 -4.99 -2.15 -13.53
C ALA A 102 -6.03 -1.18 -12.95
N LEU A 103 -6.90 -1.66 -12.05
CA LEU A 103 -7.90 -0.85 -11.36
C LEU A 103 -7.26 0.22 -10.46
N GLY A 104 -6.18 -0.10 -9.75
CA GLY A 104 -5.42 0.89 -8.98
C GLY A 104 -4.93 2.05 -9.85
N ARG A 105 -4.38 1.76 -11.03
CA ARG A 105 -3.94 2.78 -12.00
C ARG A 105 -5.07 3.60 -12.60
N LEU A 106 -6.22 2.97 -12.88
CA LEU A 106 -7.40 3.67 -13.37
C LEU A 106 -7.99 4.62 -12.32
N GLY A 107 -7.93 4.19 -11.06
CA GLY A 107 -8.39 4.99 -9.93
C GLY A 107 -9.89 5.24 -9.91
N GLY A 108 -10.28 6.21 -9.07
CA GLY A 108 -11.67 6.64 -8.94
C GLY A 108 -12.49 5.84 -7.91
N ALA A 109 -13.62 6.39 -7.50
CA ALA A 109 -14.43 5.80 -6.41
C ALA A 109 -15.05 4.45 -6.77
N ILE A 110 -15.37 4.21 -8.05
CA ILE A 110 -16.02 2.98 -8.50
C ILE A 110 -15.18 1.72 -8.28
N VAL A 111 -13.86 1.83 -8.24
CA VAL A 111 -12.96 0.67 -8.06
C VAL A 111 -12.65 0.36 -6.60
N VAL A 112 -13.01 1.25 -5.66
CA VAL A 112 -12.66 1.10 -4.25
C VAL A 112 -13.32 -0.14 -3.65
N GLU A 113 -14.63 -0.26 -3.75
CA GLU A 113 -15.37 -1.37 -3.17
C GLU A 113 -14.91 -2.74 -3.70
N PRO A 114 -14.78 -2.96 -5.03
CA PRO A 114 -14.23 -4.21 -5.57
C PRO A 114 -12.80 -4.54 -5.07
N LEU A 115 -11.96 -3.54 -4.86
CA LEU A 115 -10.62 -3.75 -4.31
C LEU A 115 -10.67 -4.07 -2.82
N VAL A 116 -11.56 -3.44 -2.05
CA VAL A 116 -11.79 -3.77 -0.63
C VAL A 116 -12.31 -5.20 -0.49
N GLU A 117 -13.28 -5.63 -1.29
CA GLU A 117 -13.74 -7.02 -1.35
C GLU A 117 -12.56 -7.99 -1.59
N SER A 118 -11.60 -7.60 -2.45
CA SER A 118 -10.44 -8.41 -2.80
C SER A 118 -9.38 -8.52 -1.69
N LEU A 119 -9.47 -7.74 -0.61
CA LEU A 119 -8.66 -7.96 0.60
C LEU A 119 -8.98 -9.31 1.25
N ASN A 120 -10.11 -9.89 0.90
CA ASN A 120 -10.60 -11.20 1.35
C ASN A 120 -10.43 -12.32 0.32
N ASP A 121 -9.67 -12.11 -0.76
CA ASP A 121 -9.40 -13.16 -1.75
C ASP A 121 -8.71 -14.37 -1.11
N GLU A 122 -8.99 -15.56 -1.62
CA GLU A 122 -8.35 -16.80 -1.16
C GLU A 122 -6.83 -16.81 -1.39
N ASN A 123 -6.34 -16.02 -2.34
CA ASN A 123 -4.94 -15.95 -2.69
C ASN A 123 -4.29 -14.68 -2.12
N PRO A 124 -3.28 -14.80 -1.26
CA PRO A 124 -2.62 -13.66 -0.61
C PRO A 124 -2.03 -12.64 -1.59
N GLN A 125 -1.62 -13.07 -2.80
CA GLN A 125 -1.05 -12.13 -3.79
C GLN A 125 -2.11 -11.18 -4.34
N VAL A 126 -3.37 -11.62 -4.43
CA VAL A 126 -4.51 -10.74 -4.80
C VAL A 126 -4.75 -9.73 -3.68
N CYS A 127 -4.81 -10.18 -2.40
CA CYS A 127 -4.99 -9.30 -1.24
C CYS A 127 -3.90 -8.20 -1.20
N ILE A 128 -2.62 -8.60 -1.32
CA ILE A 128 -1.49 -7.66 -1.33
C ILE A 128 -1.62 -6.65 -2.47
N THR A 129 -1.95 -7.12 -3.68
CA THR A 129 -2.06 -6.24 -4.85
C THR A 129 -3.26 -5.30 -4.74
N ALA A 130 -4.38 -5.77 -4.20
CA ALA A 130 -5.55 -4.94 -3.92
C ALA A 130 -5.24 -3.86 -2.87
N THR A 131 -4.50 -4.22 -1.81
CA THR A 131 -4.04 -3.25 -0.81
C THR A 131 -3.14 -2.19 -1.43
N ASP A 132 -2.17 -2.59 -2.27
CA ASP A 132 -1.29 -1.64 -2.96
C ASP A 132 -2.06 -0.74 -3.92
N ALA A 133 -3.08 -1.28 -4.61
CA ALA A 133 -3.98 -0.51 -5.46
C ALA A 133 -4.80 0.52 -4.66
N LEU A 134 -5.34 0.15 -3.50
CA LEU A 134 -6.05 1.07 -2.60
C LEU A 134 -5.15 2.18 -2.07
N ILE A 135 -3.88 1.86 -1.78
CA ILE A 135 -2.86 2.86 -1.40
C ILE A 135 -2.59 3.82 -2.55
N GLU A 136 -2.47 3.32 -3.79
CA GLU A 136 -2.25 4.14 -5.00
C GLU A 136 -3.43 5.09 -5.25
N ILE A 137 -4.68 4.64 -5.00
CA ILE A 137 -5.89 5.46 -5.08
C ILE A 137 -5.90 6.57 -4.02
N GLY A 138 -5.35 6.31 -2.83
CA GLY A 138 -5.18 7.31 -1.78
C GLY A 138 -6.48 7.64 -1.04
N ASP A 139 -6.68 8.93 -0.76
CA ASP A 139 -7.76 9.42 0.13
C ASP A 139 -9.17 8.97 -0.26
N VAL A 140 -9.42 8.69 -1.53
CA VAL A 140 -10.73 8.19 -2.02
C VAL A 140 -11.09 6.84 -1.38
N ALA A 141 -10.09 6.01 -1.04
CA ALA A 141 -10.29 4.71 -0.40
C ALA A 141 -10.42 4.78 1.13
N THR A 142 -10.16 5.95 1.73
CA THR A 142 -10.03 6.06 3.20
C THR A 142 -11.28 5.59 3.94
N ASP A 143 -12.47 6.02 3.56
CA ASP A 143 -13.68 5.75 4.32
C ASP A 143 -14.03 4.24 4.26
N ALA A 144 -13.91 3.59 3.11
CA ALA A 144 -14.12 2.14 2.96
C ALA A 144 -13.07 1.31 3.72
N LEU A 145 -11.81 1.77 3.76
CA LEU A 145 -10.77 1.13 4.57
C LEU A 145 -11.01 1.29 6.08
N ILE A 146 -11.56 2.42 6.52
CA ILE A 146 -11.96 2.62 7.94
C ILE A 146 -13.05 1.63 8.33
N GLU A 147 -14.05 1.39 7.48
CA GLU A 147 -15.08 0.38 7.70
C GLU A 147 -14.49 -1.03 7.77
N SER A 148 -13.48 -1.31 6.94
CA SER A 148 -12.78 -2.60 6.91
C SER A 148 -11.98 -2.92 8.18
N LEU A 149 -11.73 -1.94 9.07
CA LEU A 149 -11.07 -2.18 10.36
C LEU A 149 -11.94 -3.00 11.33
N ASP A 150 -13.24 -3.08 11.10
CA ASP A 150 -14.17 -3.91 11.90
C ASP A 150 -14.50 -5.25 11.21
N HIS A 151 -13.82 -5.60 10.12
CA HIS A 151 -14.09 -6.82 9.36
C HIS A 151 -13.78 -8.07 10.20
N GLU A 152 -14.61 -9.15 10.06
CA GLU A 152 -14.45 -10.41 10.81
C GLU A 152 -13.08 -11.08 10.57
N LYS A 153 -12.56 -11.02 9.34
CA LYS A 153 -11.28 -11.65 8.98
C LYS A 153 -10.10 -10.77 9.33
N VAL A 154 -9.20 -11.35 10.11
CA VAL A 154 -7.98 -10.67 10.58
C VAL A 154 -7.11 -10.10 9.46
N ASN A 155 -6.98 -10.82 8.34
CA ASN A 155 -6.16 -10.36 7.21
C ASN A 155 -6.69 -9.06 6.61
N VAL A 156 -8.03 -8.94 6.49
CA VAL A 156 -8.66 -7.69 6.00
C VAL A 156 -8.38 -6.54 6.96
N ARG A 157 -8.52 -6.75 8.29
CA ARG A 157 -8.19 -5.73 9.28
C ARG A 157 -6.71 -5.32 9.23
N CYS A 158 -5.78 -6.29 9.05
CA CYS A 158 -4.35 -6.02 8.89
C CYS A 158 -4.07 -5.16 7.66
N ASP A 159 -4.62 -5.56 6.50
CA ASP A 159 -4.38 -4.88 5.23
C ASP A 159 -5.00 -3.48 5.22
N ALA A 160 -6.21 -3.32 5.75
CA ALA A 160 -6.87 -2.03 5.92
C ALA A 160 -6.06 -1.10 6.84
N THR A 161 -5.57 -1.62 8.00
CA THR A 161 -4.75 -0.84 8.94
C THR A 161 -3.46 -0.38 8.28
N ARG A 162 -2.79 -1.27 7.52
CA ARG A 162 -1.57 -0.96 6.77
C ARG A 162 -1.83 0.10 5.70
N ALA A 163 -2.88 -0.09 4.90
CA ALA A 163 -3.22 0.84 3.82
C ALA A 163 -3.50 2.25 4.35
N LEU A 164 -4.28 2.37 5.41
CA LEU A 164 -4.59 3.67 6.04
C LEU A 164 -3.34 4.40 6.54
N GLY A 165 -2.39 3.65 7.10
CA GLY A 165 -1.09 4.21 7.52
C GLY A 165 -0.25 4.69 6.34
N GLU A 166 -0.26 3.98 5.19
CA GLU A 166 0.47 4.36 3.99
C GLU A 166 -0.19 5.55 3.26
N ILE A 167 -1.52 5.59 3.19
CA ILE A 167 -2.28 6.72 2.63
C ILE A 167 -2.01 8.00 3.43
N GLY A 168 -1.83 7.90 4.74
CA GLY A 168 -1.55 9.05 5.58
C GLY A 168 -2.78 9.87 5.96
N SER A 169 -3.99 9.34 5.79
CA SER A 169 -5.23 10.05 6.08
C SER A 169 -5.50 10.13 7.58
N LYS A 170 -5.46 11.34 8.13
CA LYS A 170 -5.70 11.58 9.57
C LYS A 170 -7.12 11.26 10.03
N LYS A 171 -8.08 11.12 9.10
CA LYS A 171 -9.42 10.63 9.42
C LYS A 171 -9.42 9.28 10.13
N ALA A 172 -8.42 8.42 9.83
CA ALA A 172 -8.32 7.06 10.35
C ALA A 172 -7.75 6.98 11.78
N VAL A 173 -7.15 8.06 12.30
CA VAL A 173 -6.40 8.02 13.58
C VAL A 173 -7.22 7.45 14.72
N ASP A 174 -8.42 7.98 14.95
CA ASP A 174 -9.26 7.56 16.08
C ASP A 174 -9.64 6.07 15.97
N LYS A 175 -9.90 5.58 14.75
CA LYS A 175 -10.24 4.18 14.51
C LYS A 175 -9.03 3.24 14.63
N ILE A 176 -7.85 3.68 14.17
CA ILE A 176 -6.61 2.88 14.32
C ILE A 176 -6.17 2.85 15.81
N ILE A 177 -6.47 3.88 16.62
CA ILE A 177 -6.27 3.82 18.07
C ILE A 177 -7.09 2.67 18.68
N LEU A 178 -8.33 2.44 18.22
CA LEU A 178 -9.12 1.29 18.69
C LEU A 178 -8.48 -0.05 18.25
N ALA A 179 -7.88 -0.11 17.08
CA ALA A 179 -7.19 -1.31 16.58
C ALA A 179 -5.95 -1.69 17.42
N LEU A 180 -5.43 -0.82 18.29
CA LEU A 180 -4.42 -1.18 19.29
C LEU A 180 -4.93 -2.21 20.32
N LYS A 181 -6.25 -2.40 20.42
CA LYS A 181 -6.90 -3.37 21.31
C LYS A 181 -7.44 -4.59 20.58
N ASP A 182 -7.08 -4.79 19.30
CA ASP A 182 -7.48 -5.96 18.54
C ASP A 182 -6.99 -7.27 19.20
N GLU A 183 -7.79 -8.31 19.12
CA GLU A 183 -7.42 -9.63 19.66
C GLU A 183 -6.15 -10.19 19.00
N TRP A 184 -5.91 -9.88 17.72
CA TRP A 184 -4.79 -10.38 16.95
C TRP A 184 -3.57 -9.46 17.01
N VAL A 185 -2.45 -10.02 17.42
CA VAL A 185 -1.19 -9.29 17.57
C VAL A 185 -0.76 -8.60 16.28
N ASN A 186 -0.98 -9.22 15.12
CA ASN A 186 -0.60 -8.64 13.83
C ASN A 186 -1.35 -7.34 13.52
N VAL A 187 -2.64 -7.25 13.86
CA VAL A 187 -3.42 -6.01 13.70
C VAL A 187 -2.83 -4.92 14.60
N ARG A 188 -2.50 -5.25 15.86
CA ARG A 188 -1.88 -4.30 16.80
C ARG A 188 -0.51 -3.81 16.32
N ILE A 189 0.32 -4.70 15.71
CA ILE A 189 1.61 -4.31 15.09
C ILE A 189 1.40 -3.32 13.95
N TYR A 190 0.42 -3.57 13.07
CA TYR A 190 0.11 -2.61 12.01
C TYR A 190 -0.46 -1.31 12.57
N ALA A 191 -1.25 -1.36 13.64
CA ALA A 191 -1.82 -0.18 14.28
C ALA A 191 -0.73 0.75 14.84
N VAL A 192 0.23 0.24 15.63
CA VAL A 192 1.33 1.07 16.16
C VAL A 192 2.17 1.67 15.04
N THR A 193 2.44 0.88 13.98
CA THR A 193 3.23 1.33 12.83
C THR A 193 2.49 2.44 12.06
N SER A 194 1.20 2.24 11.80
CA SER A 194 0.36 3.20 11.08
C SER A 194 0.17 4.50 11.85
N LEU A 195 -0.03 4.44 13.17
CA LEU A 195 -0.10 5.64 14.01
C LEU A 195 1.20 6.44 13.99
N GLY A 196 2.35 5.75 13.95
CA GLY A 196 3.64 6.40 13.75
C GLY A 196 3.73 7.14 12.40
N LYS A 197 3.26 6.53 11.29
CA LYS A 197 3.23 7.15 9.96
C LYS A 197 2.27 8.32 9.87
N LEU A 198 1.07 8.18 10.45
CA LEU A 198 0.06 9.24 10.50
C LEU A 198 0.54 10.48 11.25
N ASN A 199 1.48 10.31 12.17
CA ASN A 199 2.12 11.39 12.91
C ASN A 199 1.12 12.38 13.53
N ASP A 200 0.08 11.85 14.20
CA ASP A 200 -0.95 12.64 14.88
C ASP A 200 -0.81 12.52 16.39
N GLN A 201 -0.72 13.65 17.07
CA GLN A 201 -0.51 13.74 18.52
C GLN A 201 -1.64 13.13 19.37
N LYS A 202 -2.80 12.88 18.79
CA LYS A 202 -3.90 12.15 19.44
C LYS A 202 -3.51 10.72 19.80
N ALA A 203 -2.60 10.09 19.06
CA ALA A 203 -2.16 8.72 19.29
C ALA A 203 -1.24 8.57 20.52
N VAL A 204 -0.61 9.64 20.97
CA VAL A 204 0.44 9.59 22.01
C VAL A 204 -0.02 8.91 23.30
N PRO A 205 -1.18 9.25 23.91
CA PRO A 205 -1.60 8.60 25.15
C PRO A 205 -1.80 7.08 25.00
N ALA A 206 -2.43 6.64 23.90
CA ALA A 206 -2.69 5.23 23.64
C ALA A 206 -1.38 4.45 23.35
N LEU A 207 -0.44 5.05 22.63
CA LEU A 207 0.87 4.46 22.39
C LEU A 207 1.71 4.32 23.69
N ILE A 208 1.61 5.28 24.61
CA ILE A 208 2.25 5.17 25.93
C ILE A 208 1.63 4.00 26.71
N GLU A 209 0.29 3.88 26.74
CA GLU A 209 -0.42 2.77 27.40
C GLU A 209 0.06 1.41 26.86
N VAL A 210 0.12 1.25 25.56
CA VAL A 210 0.60 0.02 24.88
C VAL A 210 2.05 -0.28 25.23
N MET A 211 2.94 0.70 25.18
CA MET A 211 4.36 0.52 25.49
C MET A 211 4.60 0.07 26.94
N GLN A 212 3.84 0.64 27.89
CA GLN A 212 3.98 0.34 29.31
C GLN A 212 3.28 -0.97 29.72
N ASN A 213 2.36 -1.51 28.91
CA ASN A 213 1.65 -2.74 29.22
C ASN A 213 2.60 -3.96 29.15
N THR A 214 3.04 -4.46 30.30
CA THR A 214 3.95 -5.63 30.39
C THR A 214 3.33 -6.93 29.91
N SER A 215 2.01 -7.02 29.81
CA SER A 215 1.30 -8.19 29.26
C SER A 215 1.17 -8.15 27.73
N GLU A 216 1.55 -7.04 27.10
CA GLU A 216 1.48 -6.91 25.64
C GLU A 216 2.70 -7.58 24.97
N ASN A 217 2.51 -7.99 23.73
CA ASN A 217 3.58 -8.54 22.91
C ASN A 217 4.75 -7.54 22.75
N GLU A 218 5.98 -8.01 22.90
CA GLU A 218 7.18 -7.17 22.89
C GLU A 218 7.34 -6.38 21.58
N LEU A 219 7.02 -6.98 20.42
CA LEU A 219 7.08 -6.29 19.13
C LEU A 219 6.07 -5.13 19.04
N VAL A 220 4.87 -5.29 19.64
CA VAL A 220 3.88 -4.23 19.71
C VAL A 220 4.37 -3.10 20.62
N ARG A 221 4.93 -3.44 21.77
CA ARG A 221 5.52 -2.46 22.70
C ARG A 221 6.68 -1.70 22.06
N ALA A 222 7.59 -2.40 21.38
CA ALA A 222 8.70 -1.79 20.65
C ALA A 222 8.21 -0.90 19.51
N GLY A 223 7.19 -1.34 18.77
CA GLY A 223 6.53 -0.55 17.74
C GLY A 223 5.90 0.74 18.30
N ALA A 224 5.25 0.66 19.47
CA ALA A 224 4.70 1.83 20.15
C ALA A 224 5.81 2.81 20.60
N ALA A 225 6.93 2.31 21.17
CA ALA A 225 8.09 3.12 21.49
C ALA A 225 8.68 3.81 20.27
N ALA A 226 8.79 3.09 19.14
CA ALA A 226 9.27 3.65 17.87
C ALA A 226 8.34 4.75 17.35
N ALA A 227 7.01 4.53 17.37
CA ALA A 227 6.01 5.50 16.96
C ALA A 227 6.09 6.78 17.79
N LEU A 228 6.23 6.66 19.13
CA LEU A 228 6.43 7.80 20.03
C LEU A 228 7.67 8.62 19.66
N GLY A 229 8.75 7.95 19.24
CA GLY A 229 9.96 8.61 18.73
C GLY A 229 9.76 9.36 17.42
N VAL A 230 8.81 8.92 16.57
CA VAL A 230 8.42 9.65 15.35
C VAL A 230 7.56 10.86 15.69
N LEU A 231 6.58 10.70 16.60
CA LEU A 231 5.67 11.78 17.02
C LEU A 231 6.40 12.91 17.78
N ARG A 232 7.55 12.63 18.40
CA ARG A 232 8.39 13.59 19.13
C ARG A 232 7.65 14.39 20.21
N ASP A 233 6.64 13.79 20.84
CA ASP A 233 5.87 14.44 21.90
C ASP A 233 6.56 14.31 23.25
N GLN A 234 6.63 15.42 23.99
CA GLN A 234 7.28 15.46 25.31
C GLN A 234 6.63 14.55 26.35
N ARG A 235 5.33 14.28 26.22
CA ARG A 235 4.58 13.38 27.10
C ARG A 235 5.19 11.98 27.17
N ALA A 236 5.87 11.54 26.09
CA ALA A 236 6.52 10.24 26.03
C ALA A 236 7.89 10.17 26.76
N LEU A 237 8.51 11.29 27.12
CA LEU A 237 9.86 11.30 27.70
C LEU A 237 9.96 10.51 29.00
N MET A 238 9.07 10.80 29.97
CA MET A 238 9.09 10.10 31.25
C MET A 238 8.76 8.62 31.10
N PRO A 239 7.69 8.21 30.40
CA PRO A 239 7.40 6.80 30.14
C PRO A 239 8.54 6.03 29.48
N LEU A 240 9.20 6.61 28.46
CA LEU A 240 10.35 6.00 27.81
C LEU A 240 11.54 5.86 28.76
N ARG A 241 11.81 6.89 29.57
CA ARG A 241 12.88 6.83 30.57
C ARG A 241 12.65 5.73 31.62
N GLU A 242 11.43 5.64 32.14
CA GLU A 242 11.05 4.60 33.10
C GLU A 242 11.24 3.21 32.53
N LEU A 243 10.86 2.97 31.28
CA LEU A 243 11.07 1.71 30.60
C LEU A 243 12.57 1.35 30.53
N ILE A 244 13.43 2.30 30.17
CA ILE A 244 14.87 2.11 30.05
C ILE A 244 15.52 1.86 31.41
N MET A 245 15.12 2.60 32.45
CA MET A 245 15.71 2.51 33.80
C MET A 245 15.33 1.24 34.57
N ASN A 246 14.16 0.66 34.25
CA ASN A 246 13.67 -0.55 34.91
C ASN A 246 14.12 -1.85 34.22
N ALA A 247 14.83 -1.77 33.10
CA ALA A 247 15.36 -2.92 32.41
C ALA A 247 16.57 -3.51 33.15
N GLU A 248 16.55 -4.82 33.37
CA GLU A 248 17.71 -5.55 33.92
C GLU A 248 18.81 -5.68 32.85
N GLU A 249 18.41 -5.89 31.61
CA GLU A 249 19.28 -5.93 30.42
C GLU A 249 18.64 -5.12 29.27
N LEU A 250 19.48 -4.55 28.39
CA LEU A 250 18.99 -3.81 27.21
C LEU A 250 18.65 -4.80 26.10
N GLY A 251 17.36 -5.08 25.94
CA GLY A 251 16.78 -5.80 24.80
C GLY A 251 16.41 -4.88 23.64
N GLU A 252 15.70 -5.43 22.64
CA GLU A 252 15.27 -4.66 21.45
C GLU A 252 14.29 -3.55 21.80
N LEU A 253 13.39 -3.79 22.75
CA LEU A 253 12.41 -2.82 23.23
C LEU A 253 13.11 -1.61 23.88
N GLU A 254 14.05 -1.86 24.80
CA GLU A 254 14.76 -0.81 25.53
C GLU A 254 15.70 -0.01 24.62
N ASP A 255 16.37 -0.67 23.65
CA ASP A 255 17.19 0.01 22.66
C ASP A 255 16.34 0.92 21.77
N THR A 256 15.15 0.46 21.36
CA THR A 256 14.18 1.26 20.62
C THR A 256 13.67 2.43 21.43
N ALA A 257 13.36 2.22 22.71
CA ALA A 257 12.94 3.26 23.64
C ALA A 257 14.03 4.33 23.85
N LEU A 258 15.29 3.89 23.99
CA LEU A 258 16.45 4.79 24.11
C LEU A 258 16.65 5.66 22.85
N LYS A 259 16.55 5.05 21.68
CA LYS A 259 16.61 5.78 20.40
C LYS A 259 15.50 6.82 20.29
N SER A 260 14.28 6.46 20.69
CA SER A 260 13.11 7.33 20.65
C SER A 260 13.23 8.47 21.65
N PHE A 261 13.66 8.18 22.89
CA PHE A 261 13.95 9.18 23.91
C PHE A 261 14.95 10.23 23.40
N LYS A 262 16.08 9.77 22.81
CA LYS A 262 17.10 10.68 22.25
C LYS A 262 16.54 11.55 21.13
N LYS A 263 15.67 11.02 20.25
CA LYS A 263 15.03 11.79 19.17
C LYS A 263 14.13 12.90 19.73
N ILE A 264 13.34 12.60 20.75
CA ILE A 264 12.45 13.57 21.37
C ILE A 264 13.27 14.67 22.08
N MET A 265 14.31 14.28 22.82
CA MET A 265 15.21 15.24 23.49
C MET A 265 15.89 16.18 22.50
N ALA A 266 16.39 15.66 21.38
CA ALA A 266 17.02 16.48 20.33
C ALA A 266 16.03 17.48 19.72
N ALA A 267 14.81 17.05 19.39
CA ALA A 267 13.78 17.93 18.86
C ALA A 267 13.39 19.06 19.82
N ASN A 268 13.29 18.74 21.13
CA ASN A 268 13.02 19.76 22.16
C ASN A 268 14.15 20.76 22.29
N TRP A 269 15.39 20.29 22.24
CA TRP A 269 16.57 21.18 22.27
C TRP A 269 16.59 22.15 21.07
N GLU A 270 16.34 21.65 19.87
CA GLU A 270 16.26 22.48 18.65
C GLU A 270 15.15 23.54 18.75
N ALA A 271 13.97 23.17 19.26
CA ALA A 271 12.85 24.07 19.46
C ALA A 271 13.18 25.20 20.46
N MET A 272 13.86 24.87 21.58
CA MET A 272 14.31 25.85 22.56
C MET A 272 15.33 26.83 21.98
N GLN A 273 16.28 26.37 21.17
CA GLN A 273 17.27 27.22 20.50
C GLN A 273 16.61 28.21 19.51
N GLN A 274 15.61 27.72 18.74
CA GLN A 274 14.87 28.58 17.80
C GLN A 274 14.07 29.67 18.53
N GLN A 275 13.42 29.35 19.65
CA GLN A 275 12.69 30.32 20.46
C GLN A 275 13.62 31.40 21.02
N ASN A 276 14.77 31.02 21.59
CA ASN A 276 15.76 31.95 22.11
C ASN A 276 16.29 32.89 21.03
N THR A 277 16.54 32.38 19.81
CA THR A 277 17.00 33.17 18.69
C THR A 277 15.95 34.18 18.21
N GLN A 278 14.68 33.85 18.25
CA GLN A 278 13.56 34.73 17.89
C GLN A 278 13.33 35.82 18.96
N THR A 279 13.52 35.48 20.24
CA THR A 279 13.39 36.43 21.35
C THR A 279 14.49 37.51 21.31
N ILE A 280 15.69 37.14 20.93
CA ILE A 280 16.82 38.08 20.80
C ILE A 280 16.64 39.02 19.58
N LYS A 281 15.90 38.61 18.54
CA LYS A 281 15.66 39.39 17.33
C LYS A 281 14.52 40.41 17.40
N LYS A 282 13.78 40.49 18.51
CA LYS A 282 12.80 41.58 18.74
C LYS A 282 13.47 42.71 19.51
N PRO A 283 13.94 43.78 18.86
CA PRO A 283 14.32 44.97 19.59
C PRO A 283 13.04 45.58 20.16
N SER A 284 13.03 45.80 21.47
CA SER A 284 12.09 46.71 22.10
C SER A 284 12.35 48.11 21.57
N PHE A 285 11.59 48.52 20.57
CA PHE A 285 11.53 49.96 20.25
C PHE A 285 10.52 50.61 21.20
N PHE A 286 11.03 51.48 22.04
CA PHE A 286 10.30 52.52 22.72
C PHE A 286 9.68 53.51 21.73
#